data_f68a31184795cd6018c348348be890f1
#
_entry.id   f68a31184795cd6018c348348be890f1
#
_cell.length_a   1.000
_cell.length_b   1.000
_cell.length_c   1.000
_cell.angle_alpha   90.00
_cell.angle_beta   90.00
_cell.angle_gamma   90.00
#
_symmetry.space_group_name_H-M   'P 1'
#
loop_
_entity.id
_entity.type
_entity.pdbx_description
1 polymer ?
#
loop_
_entity_poly.entity_id
_entity_poly.type
_entity_poly.pdbx_seq_one_letter_code
_entity_poly.pdbx_strand_id
1 'polypeptide(L)'
;CATRLRVTVKDAGKVTDAMLRSSGASGVIHKGNGVQVIYGPQVSVIKSRLEDFIERLDTDTAPLGEAPQQEKTEAPKSTEKKTGSFEIYSPLKGRVIPLSEVDDAAFSSGVLGSGAAIEPAEGKLYAPADGVVDNLFDTKHAIGITTSDGAELLIHIGMDTVKLKGEHFTAHVGNGDEIRK
;
A
#
# COMPACT_ATOMS: atom_id res chain seq x y z
N CYS A 1 10.97 12.05 5.65
CA CYS A 1 11.36 10.98 6.56
C CYS A 1 10.43 9.80 6.30
N ALA A 2 10.93 8.70 5.82
CA ALA A 2 10.19 7.57 5.28
C ALA A 2 9.32 6.76 6.29
N THR A 3 9.28 7.17 7.54
CA THR A 3 8.55 6.47 8.62
C THR A 3 7.48 7.32 9.29
N ARG A 4 7.27 8.57 8.83
CA ARG A 4 6.38 9.52 9.49
C ARG A 4 5.39 10.14 8.51
N LEU A 5 4.11 9.95 8.77
CA LEU A 5 3.05 10.69 8.13
C LEU A 5 2.94 12.07 8.80
N ARG A 6 2.90 13.13 8.02
CA ARG A 6 2.66 14.49 8.50
C ARG A 6 1.37 15.00 7.90
N VAL A 7 0.44 15.37 8.75
CA VAL A 7 -0.86 15.91 8.34
C VAL A 7 -1.14 17.19 9.08
N THR A 8 -1.84 18.11 8.43
CA THR A 8 -2.42 19.29 9.09
C THR A 8 -3.92 19.06 9.20
N VAL A 9 -4.45 19.09 10.42
CA VAL A 9 -5.86 18.83 10.68
C VAL A 9 -6.59 20.14 10.93
N LYS A 10 -7.86 20.21 10.50
CA LYS A 10 -8.70 21.40 10.73
C LYS A 10 -9.03 21.58 12.21
N ASP A 11 -9.17 20.48 12.95
CA ASP A 11 -9.50 20.43 14.37
C ASP A 11 -8.64 19.37 15.07
N ALA A 12 -7.63 19.82 15.80
CA ALA A 12 -6.72 18.93 16.52
C ALA A 12 -7.41 18.18 17.68
N GLY A 13 -8.50 18.71 18.21
CA GLY A 13 -9.25 18.08 19.31
C GLY A 13 -10.02 16.82 18.89
N LYS A 14 -10.27 16.66 17.59
CA LYS A 14 -10.94 15.47 17.03
C LYS A 14 -10.01 14.32 16.73
N VAL A 15 -8.69 14.55 16.76
CA VAL A 15 -7.69 13.54 16.46
C VAL A 15 -6.95 13.18 17.72
N THR A 16 -7.29 12.05 18.32
CA THR A 16 -6.68 11.59 19.56
C THR A 16 -5.58 10.57 19.33
N ASP A 17 -4.62 10.53 20.24
CA ASP A 17 -3.53 9.53 20.21
C ASP A 17 -4.06 8.11 20.22
N ALA A 18 -5.15 7.86 20.96
CA ALA A 18 -5.77 6.54 21.03
C ALA A 18 -6.29 6.07 19.67
N MET A 19 -6.97 6.96 18.92
CA MET A 19 -7.46 6.65 17.56
C MET A 19 -6.30 6.36 16.60
N LEU A 20 -5.23 7.15 16.66
CA LEU A 20 -4.08 6.96 15.79
C LEU A 20 -3.27 5.70 16.16
N ARG A 21 -3.19 5.36 17.44
CA ARG A 21 -2.55 4.11 17.88
C ARG A 21 -3.38 2.88 17.50
N SER A 22 -4.70 2.95 17.54
CA SER A 22 -5.56 1.84 17.08
C SER A 22 -5.47 1.59 15.57
N SER A 23 -5.04 2.59 14.79
CA SER A 23 -4.76 2.45 13.35
C SER A 23 -3.34 1.94 13.05
N GLY A 24 -2.60 1.47 14.06
CA GLY A 24 -1.26 0.91 13.89
C GLY A 24 -0.11 1.91 14.07
N ALA A 25 -0.36 3.12 14.56
CA ALA A 25 0.69 4.10 14.81
C ALA A 25 1.57 3.69 16.01
N SER A 26 2.88 3.63 15.78
CA SER A 26 3.90 3.39 16.83
C SER A 26 4.16 4.62 17.70
N GLY A 27 3.84 5.82 17.20
CA GLY A 27 4.00 7.08 17.94
C GLY A 27 3.25 8.22 17.27
N VAL A 28 2.83 9.20 18.10
CA VAL A 28 2.12 10.40 17.66
C VAL A 28 2.75 11.62 18.29
N ILE A 29 2.93 12.67 17.50
CA ILE A 29 3.46 13.97 17.97
C ILE A 29 2.52 15.06 17.46
N HIS A 30 1.95 15.82 18.38
CA HIS A 30 1.12 16.98 18.08
C HIS A 30 1.95 18.27 18.14
N LYS A 31 1.77 19.15 17.17
CA LYS A 31 2.33 20.50 17.15
C LYS A 31 1.30 21.48 16.59
N GLY A 32 0.47 22.05 17.46
CA GLY A 32 -0.68 22.83 17.04
C GLY A 32 -1.63 21.98 16.19
N ASN A 33 -2.00 22.46 15.01
CA ASN A 33 -2.83 21.71 14.06
C ASN A 33 -2.03 20.67 13.25
N GLY A 34 -0.71 20.61 13.42
CA GLY A 34 0.13 19.62 12.75
C GLY A 34 0.22 18.34 13.58
N VAL A 35 -0.08 17.21 12.98
CA VAL A 35 0.06 15.89 13.59
C VAL A 35 1.08 15.08 12.81
N GLN A 36 2.07 14.53 13.52
CA GLN A 36 3.04 13.60 12.96
C GLN A 36 2.78 12.22 13.53
N VAL A 37 2.51 11.28 12.67
CA VAL A 37 2.18 9.91 13.05
C VAL A 37 3.29 8.98 12.56
N ILE A 38 3.83 8.16 13.43
CA ILE A 38 4.89 7.22 13.11
C ILE A 38 4.24 5.87 12.85
N TYR A 39 4.18 5.48 11.58
CA TYR A 39 3.65 4.18 11.14
C TYR A 39 4.76 3.19 10.72
N GLY A 40 6.03 3.63 10.77
CA GLY A 40 7.12 2.81 10.27
C GLY A 40 7.11 2.70 8.73
N PRO A 41 7.54 1.56 8.17
CA PRO A 41 7.68 1.39 6.71
C PRO A 41 6.34 1.47 5.95
N GLN A 42 5.21 1.25 6.61
CA GLN A 42 3.87 1.29 6.00
C GLN A 42 3.35 2.71 5.73
N VAL A 43 4.08 3.74 6.12
CA VAL A 43 3.62 5.13 6.01
C VAL A 43 3.27 5.55 4.58
N SER A 44 3.95 5.03 3.57
CA SER A 44 3.68 5.34 2.16
C SER A 44 2.32 4.83 1.73
N VAL A 45 1.97 3.60 2.10
CA VAL A 45 0.68 2.98 1.82
C VAL A 45 -0.45 3.74 2.54
N ILE A 46 -0.22 4.07 3.82
CA ILE A 46 -1.19 4.83 4.62
C ILE A 46 -1.39 6.24 4.05
N LYS A 47 -0.31 6.88 3.61
CA LYS A 47 -0.38 8.20 2.98
C LYS A 47 -1.22 8.16 1.69
N SER A 48 -0.95 7.21 0.80
CA SER A 48 -1.70 7.02 -0.45
C SER A 48 -3.20 6.82 -0.18
N ARG A 49 -3.54 5.92 0.73
CA ARG A 49 -4.95 5.67 1.12
C ARG A 49 -5.63 6.90 1.72
N LEU A 50 -4.90 7.68 2.50
CA LEU A 50 -5.42 8.91 3.09
C LEU A 50 -5.65 9.98 2.02
N GLU A 51 -4.75 10.12 1.06
CA GLU A 51 -4.86 11.05 -0.06
C GLU A 51 -6.05 10.68 -0.93
N ASP A 52 -6.21 9.41 -1.29
CA ASP A 52 -7.37 8.89 -2.04
C ASP A 52 -8.69 9.15 -1.30
N PHE A 53 -8.71 8.96 0.02
CA PHE A 53 -9.90 9.21 0.83
C PHE A 53 -10.26 10.69 0.89
N ILE A 54 -9.27 11.58 1.07
CA ILE A 54 -9.48 13.02 1.09
C ILE A 54 -10.03 13.51 -0.25
N GLU A 55 -9.48 13.01 -1.36
CA GLU A 55 -9.90 13.39 -2.69
C GLU A 55 -11.36 12.99 -2.97
N ARG A 56 -11.80 11.83 -2.46
CA ARG A 56 -13.21 11.42 -2.52
C ARG A 56 -14.12 12.31 -1.71
N LEU A 57 -13.67 12.83 -0.55
CA LEU A 57 -14.46 13.74 0.26
C LEU A 57 -14.66 15.11 -0.42
N ASP A 58 -13.73 15.54 -1.25
CA ASP A 58 -13.85 16.81 -2.00
C ASP A 58 -14.79 16.69 -3.22
N THR A 59 -15.08 15.45 -3.67
CA THR A 59 -15.97 15.20 -4.82
C THR A 59 -17.39 14.82 -4.44
N ASP A 60 -17.66 14.46 -3.17
CA ASP A 60 -18.98 13.97 -2.76
C ASP A 60 -19.52 14.73 -1.53
N THR A 61 -20.46 15.64 -1.77
CA THR A 61 -21.33 16.23 -0.75
C THR A 61 -22.47 15.26 -0.44
N ALA A 62 -22.19 14.11 0.15
CA ALA A 62 -23.22 13.22 0.69
C ALA A 62 -22.90 12.88 2.16
N PRO A 63 -23.95 12.81 3.04
CA PRO A 63 -23.73 12.65 4.47
C PRO A 63 -23.14 11.29 4.81
N LEU A 64 -22.25 11.31 5.81
CA LEU A 64 -21.63 10.15 6.43
C LEU A 64 -22.64 9.04 6.74
N GLY A 65 -22.78 8.09 5.84
CA GLY A 65 -23.35 6.79 6.11
C GLY A 65 -22.33 5.95 6.89
N GLU A 66 -22.83 5.23 7.87
CA GLU A 66 -22.09 4.36 8.79
C GLU A 66 -21.02 3.55 8.08
N ALA A 67 -19.82 3.59 8.66
CA ALA A 67 -18.72 2.70 8.26
C ALA A 67 -19.21 1.24 8.35
N PRO A 68 -18.96 0.41 7.35
CA PRO A 68 -19.15 -1.01 7.49
C PRO A 68 -18.25 -1.49 8.63
N GLN A 69 -18.89 -2.06 9.66
CA GLN A 69 -18.20 -2.79 10.71
C GLN A 69 -17.44 -3.93 10.02
N GLN A 70 -16.15 -3.74 9.82
CA GLN A 70 -15.29 -4.86 9.51
C GLN A 70 -15.28 -5.75 10.74
N GLU A 71 -15.83 -6.95 10.58
CA GLU A 71 -15.60 -8.06 11.48
C GLU A 71 -14.12 -8.09 11.89
N LYS A 72 -13.92 -8.21 13.20
CA LYS A 72 -12.62 -8.53 13.78
C LYS A 72 -12.12 -9.84 13.17
N THR A 73 -11.42 -9.76 12.06
CA THR A 73 -10.45 -10.79 11.75
C THR A 73 -9.27 -10.54 12.68
N GLU A 74 -9.06 -11.50 13.56
CA GLU A 74 -7.93 -11.56 14.48
C GLU A 74 -6.65 -11.22 13.71
N ALA A 75 -5.81 -10.38 14.34
CA ALA A 75 -4.45 -10.17 13.88
C ALA A 75 -3.83 -11.55 13.57
N PRO A 76 -3.21 -11.74 12.40
CA PRO A 76 -2.53 -12.98 12.14
C PRO A 76 -1.47 -13.13 13.24
N LYS A 77 -1.65 -14.17 14.07
CA LYS A 77 -0.62 -14.66 14.97
C LYS A 77 0.68 -14.68 14.17
N SER A 78 1.72 -14.11 14.75
CA SER A 78 3.08 -14.23 14.25
C SER A 78 3.35 -15.69 13.90
N THR A 79 3.11 -16.04 12.64
CA THR A 79 3.53 -17.31 12.10
C THR A 79 5.05 -17.25 12.04
N GLU A 80 5.67 -18.19 12.70
CA GLU A 80 7.10 -18.46 12.67
C GLU A 80 7.61 -18.25 11.23
N LYS A 81 8.64 -17.42 11.09
CA LYS A 81 9.38 -17.25 9.84
C LYS A 81 9.79 -18.64 9.35
N LYS A 82 9.00 -19.21 8.44
CA LYS A 82 9.48 -20.32 7.62
C LYS A 82 10.63 -19.75 6.80
N THR A 83 11.84 -20.12 7.15
CA THR A 83 13.03 -19.95 6.32
C THR A 83 12.93 -20.90 5.12
N GLY A 84 12.04 -20.54 4.18
CA GLY A 84 11.87 -21.20 2.90
C GLY A 84 12.33 -20.28 1.78
N SER A 85 12.91 -20.82 0.72
CA SER A 85 13.11 -20.09 -0.52
C SER A 85 11.77 -19.94 -1.20
N PHE A 86 11.39 -18.70 -1.53
CA PHE A 86 10.19 -18.41 -2.32
C PHE A 86 10.60 -18.28 -3.79
N GLU A 87 9.82 -18.88 -4.68
CA GLU A 87 9.96 -18.64 -6.11
C GLU A 87 8.96 -17.55 -6.55
N ILE A 88 9.50 -16.40 -6.95
CA ILE A 88 8.72 -15.29 -7.49
C ILE A 88 9.14 -15.10 -8.95
N TYR A 89 8.19 -15.20 -9.85
CA TYR A 89 8.40 -14.97 -11.26
C TYR A 89 8.28 -13.47 -11.58
N SER A 90 8.93 -13.05 -12.66
CA SER A 90 8.77 -11.67 -13.13
C SER A 90 7.31 -11.42 -13.48
N PRO A 91 6.66 -10.42 -12.87
CA PRO A 91 5.24 -10.13 -13.12
C PRO A 91 5.00 -9.49 -14.49
N LEU A 92 6.04 -9.06 -15.17
CA LEU A 92 5.95 -8.49 -16.52
C LEU A 92 7.23 -8.69 -17.31
N LYS A 93 7.12 -8.56 -18.62
CA LYS A 93 8.25 -8.64 -19.53
C LYS A 93 9.01 -7.31 -19.54
N GLY A 94 10.30 -7.37 -19.28
CA GLY A 94 11.13 -6.18 -19.23
C GLY A 94 12.56 -6.43 -18.73
N ARG A 95 13.29 -5.34 -18.54
CA ARG A 95 14.66 -5.37 -17.99
C ARG A 95 14.59 -5.21 -16.48
N VAL A 96 15.09 -6.18 -15.75
CA VAL A 96 15.20 -6.10 -14.29
C VAL A 96 16.38 -5.22 -13.91
N ILE A 97 16.14 -4.28 -13.00
CA ILE A 97 17.16 -3.40 -12.42
C ILE A 97 17.10 -3.46 -10.89
N PRO A 98 18.22 -3.19 -10.21
CA PRO A 98 18.24 -3.07 -8.76
C PRO A 98 17.26 -1.98 -8.29
N LEU A 99 16.58 -2.21 -7.18
CA LEU A 99 15.64 -1.25 -6.60
C LEU A 99 16.35 0.08 -6.25
N SER A 100 17.64 0.02 -5.91
CA SER A 100 18.47 1.20 -5.62
C SER A 100 18.71 2.14 -6.80
N GLU A 101 18.45 1.69 -8.03
CA GLU A 101 18.58 2.49 -9.25
C GLU A 101 17.27 3.23 -9.60
N VAL A 102 16.19 2.98 -8.87
CA VAL A 102 14.92 3.67 -9.10
C VAL A 102 14.98 5.09 -8.55
N ASP A 103 14.55 6.05 -9.37
CA ASP A 103 14.50 7.48 -9.00
C ASP A 103 13.27 7.80 -8.13
N ASP A 104 13.09 7.00 -7.07
CA ASP A 104 12.09 7.19 -6.03
C ASP A 104 12.67 6.76 -4.68
N ALA A 105 12.82 7.71 -3.77
CA ALA A 105 13.43 7.48 -2.46
C ALA A 105 12.67 6.46 -1.58
N ALA A 106 11.37 6.28 -1.78
CA ALA A 106 10.59 5.31 -1.01
C ALA A 106 10.96 3.87 -1.41
N PHE A 107 11.21 3.65 -2.70
CA PHE A 107 11.60 2.33 -3.21
C PHE A 107 13.11 2.11 -3.14
N SER A 108 13.91 3.06 -3.62
CA SER A 108 15.37 2.89 -3.69
C SER A 108 16.05 2.76 -2.32
N SER A 109 15.45 3.29 -1.26
CA SER A 109 15.96 3.12 0.11
C SER A 109 15.68 1.75 0.73
N GLY A 110 14.85 0.91 0.10
CA GLY A 110 14.43 -0.38 0.63
C GLY A 110 13.52 -0.31 1.86
N VAL A 111 12.98 0.87 2.20
CA VAL A 111 12.11 1.06 3.37
C VAL A 111 10.78 0.29 3.21
N LEU A 112 10.32 0.09 1.99
CA LEU A 112 9.11 -0.68 1.68
C LEU A 112 9.34 -2.18 1.61
N GLY A 113 10.58 -2.63 1.77
CA GLY A 113 10.98 -4.02 1.68
C GLY A 113 12.07 -4.25 0.65
N SER A 114 12.54 -5.49 0.58
CA SER A 114 13.47 -5.93 -0.46
C SER A 114 12.71 -6.16 -1.77
N GLY A 115 13.35 -5.86 -2.89
CA GLY A 115 12.69 -6.03 -4.18
C GLY A 115 13.61 -5.72 -5.35
N ALA A 116 13.00 -5.71 -6.53
CA ALA A 116 13.62 -5.29 -7.78
C ALA A 116 12.65 -4.41 -8.55
N ALA A 117 13.18 -3.60 -9.44
CA ALA A 117 12.36 -2.86 -10.38
C ALA A 117 12.48 -3.46 -11.78
N ILE A 118 11.48 -3.22 -12.61
CA ILE A 118 11.44 -3.72 -13.97
C ILE A 118 11.10 -2.56 -14.89
N GLU A 119 11.97 -2.29 -15.86
CA GLU A 119 11.66 -1.41 -16.97
C GLU A 119 10.80 -2.19 -17.97
N PRO A 120 9.51 -1.84 -18.12
CA PRO A 120 8.56 -2.65 -18.87
C PRO A 120 8.82 -2.60 -20.37
N ALA A 121 8.78 -3.77 -21.03
CA ALA A 121 8.76 -3.88 -22.48
C ALA A 121 7.33 -3.99 -23.04
N GLU A 122 6.35 -4.27 -22.20
CA GLU A 122 4.93 -4.36 -22.53
C GLU A 122 4.06 -3.90 -21.38
N GLY A 123 2.80 -3.52 -21.66
CA GLY A 123 1.85 -3.00 -20.67
C GLY A 123 0.96 -4.08 -20.05
N LYS A 124 1.49 -5.28 -19.74
CA LYS A 124 0.73 -6.37 -19.14
C LYS A 124 1.41 -6.87 -17.87
N LEU A 125 0.64 -6.95 -16.79
CA LEU A 125 1.05 -7.50 -15.51
C LEU A 125 0.41 -8.87 -15.31
N TYR A 126 1.22 -9.85 -14.93
CA TYR A 126 0.82 -11.22 -14.64
C TYR A 126 1.07 -11.54 -13.16
N ALA A 127 0.40 -12.58 -12.65
CA ALA A 127 0.65 -13.05 -11.30
C ALA A 127 2.08 -13.60 -11.16
N PRO A 128 2.86 -13.10 -10.19
CA PRO A 128 4.25 -13.55 -10.00
C PRO A 128 4.36 -14.87 -9.26
N ALA A 129 3.30 -15.29 -8.60
CA ALA A 129 3.17 -16.54 -7.84
C ALA A 129 1.70 -16.88 -7.68
N ASP A 130 1.43 -18.11 -7.26
CA ASP A 130 0.10 -18.51 -6.81
C ASP A 130 -0.19 -17.84 -5.45
N GLY A 131 -1.40 -17.34 -5.26
CA GLY A 131 -1.75 -16.61 -4.04
C GLY A 131 -3.10 -15.92 -4.12
N VAL A 132 -3.29 -14.92 -3.26
CA VAL A 132 -4.52 -14.14 -3.16
C VAL A 132 -4.19 -12.65 -3.28
N VAL A 133 -5.05 -11.92 -3.95
CA VAL A 133 -4.99 -10.45 -4.01
C VAL A 133 -5.53 -9.89 -2.69
N ASP A 134 -4.65 -9.35 -1.86
CA ASP A 134 -5.04 -8.74 -0.58
C ASP A 134 -5.63 -7.34 -0.78
N ASN A 135 -5.00 -6.58 -1.65
CA ASN A 135 -5.41 -5.21 -1.90
C ASN A 135 -5.08 -4.75 -3.31
N LEU A 136 -6.10 -4.52 -4.11
CA LEU A 136 -6.00 -3.75 -5.34
C LEU A 136 -6.42 -2.31 -5.04
N PHE A 137 -5.51 -1.37 -5.24
CA PHE A 137 -5.81 0.04 -5.03
C PHE A 137 -6.85 0.54 -6.04
N ASP A 138 -7.75 1.42 -5.63
CA ASP A 138 -8.84 1.92 -6.50
C ASP A 138 -8.31 2.57 -7.79
N THR A 139 -7.18 3.24 -7.68
CA THR A 139 -6.47 3.84 -8.81
C THR A 139 -5.65 2.82 -9.63
N LYS A 140 -5.69 1.53 -9.25
CA LYS A 140 -5.09 0.38 -9.95
C LYS A 140 -3.58 0.51 -10.22
N HIS A 141 -2.93 1.47 -9.58
CA HIS A 141 -1.49 1.72 -9.72
C HIS A 141 -0.63 0.80 -8.87
N ALA A 142 -1.25 0.14 -7.88
CA ALA A 142 -0.58 -0.79 -6.99
C ALA A 142 -1.49 -1.96 -6.61
N ILE A 143 -0.87 -3.11 -6.36
CA ILE A 143 -1.53 -4.34 -5.95
C ILE A 143 -0.69 -5.04 -4.87
N GLY A 144 -1.35 -5.42 -3.78
CA GLY A 144 -0.80 -6.27 -2.73
C GLY A 144 -1.25 -7.71 -2.92
N ILE A 145 -0.36 -8.65 -2.74
CA ILE A 145 -0.57 -10.08 -2.94
C ILE A 145 0.05 -10.85 -1.78
N THR A 146 -0.68 -11.81 -1.21
CA THR A 146 -0.09 -12.84 -0.34
C THR A 146 0.04 -14.13 -1.14
N THR A 147 1.26 -14.62 -1.28
CA THR A 147 1.53 -15.88 -1.99
C THR A 147 1.07 -17.08 -1.17
N SER A 148 0.86 -18.21 -1.84
CA SER A 148 0.51 -19.48 -1.16
C SER A 148 1.56 -19.94 -0.13
N ASP A 149 2.82 -19.51 -0.30
CA ASP A 149 3.93 -19.77 0.62
C ASP A 149 4.03 -18.75 1.76
N GLY A 150 3.15 -17.74 1.78
CA GLY A 150 3.05 -16.73 2.83
C GLY A 150 3.99 -15.53 2.65
N ALA A 151 4.53 -15.30 1.46
CA ALA A 151 5.23 -14.07 1.15
C ALA A 151 4.24 -12.95 0.81
N GLU A 152 4.48 -11.75 1.36
CA GLU A 152 3.73 -10.55 1.05
C GLU A 152 4.46 -9.76 -0.03
N LEU A 153 3.78 -9.49 -1.13
CA LEU A 153 4.30 -8.76 -2.28
C LEU A 153 3.51 -7.48 -2.49
N LEU A 154 4.22 -6.38 -2.76
CA LEU A 154 3.62 -5.15 -3.25
C LEU A 154 4.19 -4.88 -4.65
N ILE A 155 3.32 -4.84 -5.66
CA ILE A 155 3.68 -4.43 -7.02
C ILE A 155 3.15 -3.02 -7.22
N HIS A 156 4.04 -2.09 -7.53
CA HIS A 156 3.72 -0.70 -7.81
C HIS A 156 4.04 -0.36 -9.26
N ILE A 157 3.07 0.17 -10.00
CA ILE A 157 3.16 0.36 -11.45
C ILE A 157 3.43 1.83 -11.75
N GLY A 158 4.69 2.12 -12.06
CA GLY A 158 5.17 3.44 -12.41
C GLY A 158 5.29 4.39 -11.20
N MET A 159 5.93 5.53 -11.41
CA MET A 159 6.06 6.59 -10.40
C MET A 159 4.91 7.57 -10.53
N ASP A 160 4.35 8.02 -9.41
CA ASP A 160 3.27 9.01 -9.36
C ASP A 160 1.99 8.64 -10.13
N THR A 161 1.83 7.38 -10.53
CA THR A 161 0.70 6.90 -11.33
C THR A 161 -0.63 6.87 -10.56
N VAL A 162 -0.60 7.03 -9.26
CA VAL A 162 -1.77 7.33 -8.42
C VAL A 162 -2.52 8.56 -8.95
N LYS A 163 -1.80 9.54 -9.49
CA LYS A 163 -2.36 10.79 -10.06
C LYS A 163 -3.22 10.56 -11.31
N LEU A 164 -3.07 9.39 -11.96
CA LEU A 164 -3.90 9.00 -13.11
C LEU A 164 -5.31 8.54 -12.71
N LYS A 165 -5.60 8.40 -11.40
CA LYS A 165 -6.94 8.04 -10.89
C LYS A 165 -7.56 6.80 -11.53
N GLY A 166 -6.71 5.85 -11.93
CA GLY A 166 -7.13 4.61 -12.59
C GLY A 166 -7.25 4.70 -14.11
N GLU A 167 -7.06 5.87 -14.70
CA GLU A 167 -6.99 6.01 -16.15
C GLU A 167 -5.81 5.21 -16.69
N HIS A 168 -6.01 4.56 -17.84
CA HIS A 168 -5.06 3.69 -18.54
C HIS A 168 -4.77 2.36 -17.83
N PHE A 169 -5.39 2.07 -16.69
CA PHE A 169 -5.29 0.79 -16.01
C PHE A 169 -6.59 -0.02 -16.13
N THR A 170 -6.47 -1.26 -16.59
CA THR A 170 -7.57 -2.23 -16.57
C THR A 170 -7.17 -3.36 -15.63
N ALA A 171 -7.94 -3.54 -14.56
CA ALA A 171 -7.77 -4.67 -13.66
C ALA A 171 -8.69 -5.82 -14.08
N HIS A 172 -8.13 -7.02 -14.08
CA HIS A 172 -8.86 -8.27 -14.37
C HIS A 172 -9.07 -9.10 -13.10
N VAL A 173 -8.61 -8.58 -11.96
CA VAL A 173 -8.73 -9.20 -10.63
C VAL A 173 -9.23 -8.15 -9.64
N GLY A 174 -9.80 -8.61 -8.53
CA GLY A 174 -10.26 -7.80 -7.41
C GLY A 174 -9.70 -8.28 -6.07
N ASN A 175 -10.05 -7.59 -5.01
CA ASN A 175 -9.67 -7.98 -3.65
C ASN A 175 -10.28 -9.32 -3.29
N GLY A 176 -9.47 -10.24 -2.77
CA GLY A 176 -9.86 -11.58 -2.38
C GLY A 176 -9.79 -12.61 -3.52
N ASP A 177 -9.46 -12.20 -4.74
CA ASP A 177 -9.35 -13.13 -5.86
C ASP A 177 -8.10 -14.02 -5.72
N GLU A 178 -8.29 -15.31 -5.96
CA GLU A 178 -7.17 -16.24 -6.12
C GLU A 178 -6.49 -16.01 -7.47
N ILE A 179 -5.17 -15.95 -7.45
CA ILE A 179 -4.34 -15.78 -8.65
C ILE A 179 -3.40 -16.97 -8.80
N ARG A 180 -3.07 -17.28 -10.05
CA ARG A 180 -2.12 -18.32 -10.43
C ARG A 180 -1.11 -17.79 -11.42
N LYS A 181 0.15 -18.24 -11.25
CA LYS A 181 1.27 -17.92 -12.14
C LYS A 181 1.12 -18.60 -13.52
#